data_afe2841eeb073918f0703397938a4d39
#
_entry.id   afe2841eeb073918f0703397938a4d39
#
_cell.length_a   1.000
_cell.length_b   1.000
_cell.length_c   1.000
_cell.angle_alpha   90.00
_cell.angle_beta   90.00
_cell.angle_gamma   90.00
#
_symmetry.space_group_name_H-M   'P 1'
#
loop_
_entity.id
_entity.type
_entity.pdbx_description
1 polymer ?
#
loop_
_entity_poly.entity_id
_entity_poly.type
_entity_poly.pdbx_seq_one_letter_code
_entity_poly.pdbx_strand_id
1 'polypeptide(L)'
;MGLHRAAHPHIGKNAPTAIVVGGGVSGLLAARELAAAGVRVTLLEQKDHLGGAVGAHEVGGLLLDSGAESYATRSPIVSELVKELGLGEHIVTPNPHGSWLYLPFGARKTPNTGIMGIPGNLDDKTLLGVLGRAGLRRAKLDKTLPASVGAKAKTLGELVRARMGNKVLKNLVAPVVSGVYSAHPDQLDADATIPGLREGLKKHKSLAAASAALRAQAPAGSQVASLSGGLNQLSEKLVEDLYTKCARIIAGFDVIAIDRDSVTGEWFVIQRHTADGEIQATLRADYLVLATDGPTTARLLGSHIKTSLPTLEPGPEVALVTLVVEQPALNAHPRGTGMLVSEEVTNVRAKALTHVSAKWPWVAEAVGKDKHVVRLSYGRGGENASISDVALADEQLITLALHDAAKLLDVPITAHELLDADVVRWSNVLPRTAPGHRDKVKTFRELTAHLETVCVVGTWAAGSGLVSTVRDTREQVEQFLKRNTPQADGAKRGEETAG
;
A
#
# COMPACT_ATOMS: atom_id res chain seq x y z
N MET A 1 14.88 4.74 -39.40
CA MET A 1 13.63 4.08 -39.12
C MET A 1 12.76 5.02 -38.30
N GLY A 2 11.62 5.47 -38.87
CA GLY A 2 10.87 6.61 -38.38
C GLY A 2 10.15 6.35 -37.09
N LEU A 3 10.43 7.17 -36.10
CA LEU A 3 9.63 7.34 -34.89
C LEU A 3 8.29 7.95 -35.31
N HIS A 4 7.21 7.17 -35.27
CA HIS A 4 5.86 7.71 -35.29
C HIS A 4 5.70 8.68 -34.11
N ARG A 5 5.78 9.97 -34.38
CA ARG A 5 5.33 11.02 -33.47
C ARG A 5 3.81 10.83 -33.29
N ALA A 6 3.41 10.24 -32.15
CA ALA A 6 2.03 10.35 -31.71
C ALA A 6 1.71 11.85 -31.61
N ALA A 7 0.58 12.26 -32.19
CA ALA A 7 0.13 13.65 -32.15
C ALA A 7 -0.04 14.05 -30.68
N HIS A 8 0.81 14.95 -30.18
CA HIS A 8 0.66 15.55 -28.87
C HIS A 8 -0.70 16.27 -28.85
N PRO A 9 -1.56 16.04 -27.84
CA PRO A 9 -2.74 16.86 -27.69
C PRO A 9 -2.27 18.32 -27.55
N HIS A 10 -2.71 19.20 -28.45
CA HIS A 10 -2.46 20.64 -28.34
C HIS A 10 -3.23 21.15 -27.13
N ILE A 11 -2.58 21.13 -25.96
CA ILE A 11 -3.12 21.79 -24.76
C ILE A 11 -3.15 23.28 -25.09
N GLY A 12 -4.35 23.85 -25.24
CA GLY A 12 -4.54 25.25 -25.59
C GLY A 12 -3.88 26.17 -24.56
N LYS A 13 -3.39 27.34 -24.99
CA LYS A 13 -2.77 28.33 -24.08
C LYS A 13 -3.67 28.70 -22.90
N ASN A 14 -4.97 28.58 -23.05
CA ASN A 14 -6.01 28.88 -22.03
C ASN A 14 -6.50 27.63 -21.28
N ALA A 15 -5.83 26.48 -21.42
CA ALA A 15 -6.19 25.30 -20.66
C ALA A 15 -5.98 25.52 -19.16
N PRO A 16 -6.87 25.03 -18.29
CA PRO A 16 -6.70 25.16 -16.86
C PRO A 16 -5.39 24.50 -16.39
N THR A 17 -4.85 25.04 -15.31
CA THR A 17 -3.61 24.58 -14.69
C THR A 17 -3.89 23.84 -13.40
N ALA A 18 -3.10 22.82 -13.09
CA ALA A 18 -3.16 22.11 -11.81
C ALA A 18 -1.76 21.93 -11.21
N ILE A 19 -1.68 22.09 -9.90
CA ILE A 19 -0.53 21.64 -9.11
C ILE A 19 -0.96 20.37 -8.36
N VAL A 20 -0.17 19.30 -8.53
CA VAL A 20 -0.31 18.04 -7.78
C VAL A 20 0.83 17.95 -6.78
N VAL A 21 0.52 17.84 -5.50
CA VAL A 21 1.49 17.76 -4.41
C VAL A 21 1.60 16.32 -3.92
N GLY A 22 2.75 15.70 -4.13
CA GLY A 22 3.07 14.31 -3.81
C GLY A 22 3.20 13.43 -5.05
N GLY A 23 4.38 12.85 -5.26
CA GLY A 23 4.75 12.01 -6.40
C GLY A 23 4.62 10.50 -6.17
N GLY A 24 3.83 10.07 -5.17
CA GLY A 24 3.44 8.67 -5.00
C GLY A 24 2.39 8.25 -6.04
N VAL A 25 2.00 6.96 -6.05
CA VAL A 25 1.05 6.41 -7.03
C VAL A 25 -0.26 7.22 -7.12
N SER A 26 -0.81 7.70 -5.99
CA SER A 26 -2.02 8.54 -6.01
C SER A 26 -1.81 9.84 -6.78
N GLY A 27 -0.69 10.53 -6.53
CA GLY A 27 -0.40 11.80 -7.22
C GLY A 27 -0.05 11.60 -8.69
N LEU A 28 0.75 10.59 -9.01
CA LEU A 28 1.09 10.25 -10.39
C LEU A 28 -0.18 9.89 -11.20
N LEU A 29 -1.07 9.09 -10.62
CA LEU A 29 -2.33 8.73 -11.28
C LEU A 29 -3.26 9.93 -11.41
N ALA A 30 -3.41 10.75 -10.36
CA ALA A 30 -4.22 11.96 -10.42
C ALA A 30 -3.70 12.94 -11.48
N ALA A 31 -2.38 13.15 -11.53
CA ALA A 31 -1.74 13.97 -12.55
C ALA A 31 -2.00 13.45 -13.97
N ARG A 32 -1.93 12.13 -14.16
CA ARG A 32 -2.21 11.46 -15.44
C ARG A 32 -3.65 11.67 -15.91
N GLU A 33 -4.61 11.44 -15.02
CA GLU A 33 -6.04 11.59 -15.36
C GLU A 33 -6.39 13.07 -15.66
N LEU A 34 -5.82 14.03 -14.91
CA LEU A 34 -5.96 15.47 -15.18
C LEU A 34 -5.34 15.86 -16.54
N ALA A 35 -4.12 15.41 -16.80
CA ALA A 35 -3.45 15.69 -18.06
C ALA A 35 -4.18 15.08 -19.27
N ALA A 36 -4.76 13.88 -19.10
CA ALA A 36 -5.60 13.24 -20.12
C ALA A 36 -6.90 14.03 -20.37
N ALA A 37 -7.41 14.76 -19.38
CA ALA A 37 -8.55 15.67 -19.49
C ALA A 37 -8.19 17.06 -20.05
N GLY A 38 -6.94 17.29 -20.48
CA GLY A 38 -6.49 18.55 -21.07
C GLY A 38 -6.05 19.62 -20.07
N VAL A 39 -5.84 19.28 -18.80
CA VAL A 39 -5.32 20.17 -17.77
C VAL A 39 -3.80 20.21 -17.86
N ARG A 40 -3.19 21.40 -17.75
CA ARG A 40 -1.74 21.58 -17.68
C ARG A 40 -1.25 21.28 -16.26
N VAL A 41 -0.55 20.17 -16.08
CA VAL A 41 -0.17 19.67 -14.76
C VAL A 41 1.27 19.99 -14.40
N THR A 42 1.50 20.49 -13.18
CA THR A 42 2.79 20.50 -12.49
C THR A 42 2.72 19.60 -11.27
N LEU A 43 3.56 18.57 -11.20
CA LEU A 43 3.65 17.65 -10.07
C LEU A 43 4.88 18.01 -9.23
N LEU A 44 4.69 18.10 -7.91
CA LEU A 44 5.73 18.38 -6.92
C LEU A 44 5.95 17.14 -6.04
N GLU A 45 7.21 16.78 -5.83
CA GLU A 45 7.60 15.70 -4.92
C GLU A 45 8.72 16.18 -3.98
N GLN A 46 8.60 15.81 -2.71
CA GLN A 46 9.56 16.18 -1.67
C GLN A 46 10.90 15.45 -1.82
N LYS A 47 10.87 14.17 -2.19
CA LYS A 47 12.06 13.36 -2.44
C LYS A 47 12.67 13.69 -3.81
N ASP A 48 13.89 13.27 -4.02
CA ASP A 48 14.59 13.36 -5.31
C ASP A 48 14.09 12.35 -6.34
N HIS A 49 13.24 11.40 -5.92
CA HIS A 49 12.65 10.33 -6.73
C HIS A 49 11.14 10.21 -6.54
N LEU A 50 10.47 9.67 -7.56
CA LEU A 50 9.03 9.47 -7.61
C LEU A 50 8.63 8.03 -7.27
N GLY A 51 7.32 7.77 -7.17
CA GLY A 51 6.75 6.46 -6.92
C GLY A 51 6.31 6.22 -5.48
N GLY A 52 6.88 6.94 -4.52
CA GLY A 52 6.58 6.74 -3.10
C GLY A 52 6.85 5.28 -2.70
N ALA A 53 5.88 4.62 -2.07
CA ALA A 53 6.03 3.21 -1.64
C ALA A 53 6.05 2.19 -2.80
N VAL A 54 5.84 2.61 -4.04
CA VAL A 54 6.00 1.80 -5.27
C VAL A 54 7.20 2.34 -6.05
N GLY A 55 8.31 2.53 -5.35
CA GLY A 55 9.58 2.96 -5.89
C GLY A 55 10.59 1.83 -5.95
N ALA A 56 11.78 2.15 -6.43
CA ALA A 56 12.90 1.23 -6.55
C ALA A 56 14.11 1.67 -5.71
N HIS A 57 15.00 0.73 -5.46
CA HIS A 57 16.34 0.97 -4.94
C HIS A 57 17.33 -0.03 -5.57
N GLU A 58 18.58 0.34 -5.64
CA GLU A 58 19.64 -0.52 -6.16
C GLU A 58 20.34 -1.26 -5.02
N VAL A 59 20.39 -2.60 -5.11
CA VAL A 59 21.10 -3.46 -4.13
C VAL A 59 21.76 -4.60 -4.88
N GLY A 60 23.05 -4.76 -4.71
CA GLY A 60 23.84 -5.80 -5.38
C GLY A 60 23.82 -5.71 -6.91
N GLY A 61 23.73 -4.49 -7.45
CA GLY A 61 23.59 -4.25 -8.89
C GLY A 61 22.22 -4.59 -9.48
N LEU A 62 21.21 -4.85 -8.62
CA LEU A 62 19.83 -5.14 -9.02
C LEU A 62 18.91 -3.97 -8.65
N LEU A 63 18.04 -3.58 -9.58
CA LEU A 63 16.97 -2.65 -9.30
C LEU A 63 15.78 -3.44 -8.71
N LEU A 64 15.48 -3.20 -7.42
CA LEU A 64 14.48 -3.94 -6.65
C LEU A 64 13.40 -2.99 -6.10
N ASP A 65 12.24 -3.54 -5.76
CA ASP A 65 11.17 -2.76 -5.13
C ASP A 65 11.59 -2.27 -3.73
N SER A 66 11.59 -0.97 -3.51
CA SER A 66 11.95 -0.36 -2.23
C SER A 66 10.84 -0.39 -1.17
N GLY A 67 9.63 -0.77 -1.57
CA GLY A 67 8.45 -0.82 -0.70
C GLY A 67 7.48 -1.94 -1.06
N ALA A 68 6.40 -1.62 -1.74
CA ALA A 68 5.42 -2.61 -2.19
C ALA A 68 5.98 -3.42 -3.38
N GLU A 69 5.97 -4.74 -3.25
CA GLU A 69 6.46 -5.67 -4.28
C GLU A 69 5.34 -6.41 -5.03
N SER A 70 4.08 -6.20 -4.63
CA SER A 70 2.95 -6.90 -5.23
C SER A 70 1.63 -6.19 -4.93
N TYR A 71 0.63 -6.46 -5.74
CA TYR A 71 -0.73 -5.98 -5.56
C TYR A 71 -1.74 -7.14 -5.50
N ALA A 72 -2.89 -6.89 -4.83
CA ALA A 72 -3.94 -7.90 -4.69
C ALA A 72 -4.71 -8.08 -6.00
N THR A 73 -4.96 -9.35 -6.38
CA THR A 73 -5.67 -9.72 -7.62
C THR A 73 -7.18 -9.80 -7.47
N ARG A 74 -7.73 -9.59 -6.26
CA ARG A 74 -9.18 -9.64 -5.99
C ARG A 74 -10.02 -8.62 -6.78
N SER A 75 -9.40 -7.60 -7.35
CA SER A 75 -10.03 -6.62 -8.24
C SER A 75 -9.16 -6.44 -9.46
N PRO A 76 -9.73 -6.31 -10.67
CA PRO A 76 -8.96 -6.15 -11.89
C PRO A 76 -8.34 -4.75 -12.06
N ILE A 77 -8.76 -3.77 -11.28
CA ILE A 77 -8.47 -2.34 -11.50
C ILE A 77 -6.97 -2.01 -11.61
N VAL A 78 -6.10 -2.69 -10.83
CA VAL A 78 -4.65 -2.48 -10.92
C VAL A 78 -4.10 -3.17 -12.17
N SER A 79 -4.55 -4.39 -12.49
CA SER A 79 -4.14 -5.09 -13.72
C SER A 79 -4.63 -4.37 -14.98
N GLU A 80 -5.78 -3.70 -14.92
CA GLU A 80 -6.27 -2.84 -15.99
C GLU A 80 -5.36 -1.63 -16.18
N LEU A 81 -5.01 -0.91 -15.09
CA LEU A 81 -4.05 0.20 -15.14
C LEU A 81 -2.69 -0.25 -15.70
N VAL A 82 -2.19 -1.40 -15.26
CA VAL A 82 -0.94 -1.99 -15.77
C VAL A 82 -1.02 -2.23 -17.28
N LYS A 83 -2.14 -2.76 -17.78
CA LYS A 83 -2.38 -2.98 -19.22
C LYS A 83 -2.51 -1.66 -20.00
N GLU A 84 -3.21 -0.66 -19.45
CA GLU A 84 -3.31 0.69 -20.03
C GLU A 84 -1.93 1.33 -20.24
N LEU A 85 -0.99 1.04 -19.35
CA LEU A 85 0.40 1.51 -19.41
C LEU A 85 1.32 0.64 -20.29
N GLY A 86 0.78 -0.37 -20.96
CA GLY A 86 1.55 -1.27 -21.86
C GLY A 86 2.36 -2.34 -21.12
N LEU A 87 2.15 -2.55 -19.82
CA LEU A 87 2.88 -3.51 -18.99
C LEU A 87 2.13 -4.85 -18.84
N GLY A 88 1.09 -5.13 -19.63
CA GLY A 88 0.25 -6.32 -19.47
C GLY A 88 1.01 -7.64 -19.55
N GLU A 89 1.99 -7.76 -20.45
CA GLU A 89 2.82 -8.95 -20.63
C GLU A 89 3.84 -9.16 -19.50
N HIS A 90 4.08 -8.12 -18.69
CA HIS A 90 5.00 -8.18 -17.55
C HIS A 90 4.34 -8.69 -16.27
N ILE A 91 3.02 -8.91 -16.26
CA ILE A 91 2.31 -9.40 -15.08
C ILE A 91 2.77 -10.81 -14.73
N VAL A 92 3.29 -10.98 -13.51
CA VAL A 92 3.76 -12.26 -12.98
C VAL A 92 3.10 -12.60 -11.65
N THR A 93 2.99 -13.91 -11.38
CA THR A 93 2.52 -14.44 -10.10
C THR A 93 3.69 -15.04 -9.33
N PRO A 94 3.62 -15.07 -7.98
CA PRO A 94 4.70 -15.66 -7.20
C PRO A 94 4.78 -17.18 -7.39
N ASN A 95 5.99 -17.71 -7.21
CA ASN A 95 6.22 -19.15 -7.19
C ASN A 95 5.36 -19.85 -6.13
N PRO A 96 4.89 -21.10 -6.38
CA PRO A 96 3.97 -21.83 -5.50
C PRO A 96 4.66 -22.53 -4.33
N HIS A 97 5.79 -22.02 -3.83
CA HIS A 97 6.53 -22.63 -2.71
C HIS A 97 5.84 -22.47 -1.35
N GLY A 98 4.76 -21.66 -1.29
CA GLY A 98 4.02 -21.38 -0.08
C GLY A 98 4.76 -20.47 0.88
N SER A 99 4.15 -20.19 2.03
CA SER A 99 4.70 -19.34 3.08
C SER A 99 4.66 -20.04 4.44
N TRP A 100 5.39 -19.49 5.41
CA TRP A 100 5.53 -20.07 6.74
C TRP A 100 5.18 -19.05 7.83
N LEU A 101 4.87 -19.57 9.00
CA LEU A 101 4.72 -18.82 10.25
C LEU A 101 5.86 -19.21 11.19
N TYR A 102 6.52 -18.22 11.79
CA TYR A 102 7.48 -18.43 12.86
C TYR A 102 6.81 -18.14 14.20
N LEU A 103 6.61 -19.19 14.98
CA LEU A 103 5.85 -19.19 16.23
C LEU A 103 6.79 -19.48 17.40
N PRO A 104 6.42 -19.25 18.69
CA PRO A 104 7.28 -19.55 19.83
C PRO A 104 7.76 -21.00 19.92
N PHE A 105 7.05 -21.91 19.26
CA PHE A 105 7.38 -23.33 19.19
C PHE A 105 7.95 -23.77 17.81
N GLY A 106 8.50 -22.81 17.06
CA GLY A 106 9.20 -23.03 15.78
C GLY A 106 8.37 -22.76 14.53
N ALA A 107 8.98 -22.96 13.37
CA ALA A 107 8.38 -22.69 12.06
C ALA A 107 7.28 -23.69 11.70
N ARG A 108 6.19 -23.20 11.12
CA ARG A 108 5.04 -23.98 10.63
C ARG A 108 4.59 -23.46 9.26
N LYS A 109 4.17 -24.35 8.37
CA LYS A 109 3.55 -23.93 7.09
C LYS A 109 2.28 -23.13 7.35
N THR A 110 2.08 -22.05 6.62
CA THR A 110 0.86 -21.25 6.71
C THR A 110 -0.32 -22.04 6.13
N PRO A 111 -1.42 -22.22 6.89
CA PRO A 111 -2.64 -22.81 6.35
C PRO A 111 -3.23 -21.93 5.23
N ASN A 112 -3.53 -22.53 4.09
CA ASN A 112 -3.95 -21.79 2.89
C ASN A 112 -5.47 -21.86 2.64
N THR A 113 -6.29 -21.71 3.68
CA THR A 113 -7.73 -21.97 3.59
C THR A 113 -8.65 -20.77 3.88
N GLY A 114 -8.09 -19.58 4.15
CA GLY A 114 -8.89 -18.43 4.58
C GLY A 114 -8.41 -17.09 4.06
N ILE A 115 -8.82 -16.02 4.73
CA ILE A 115 -8.45 -14.64 4.42
C ILE A 115 -7.83 -13.97 5.65
N MET A 116 -6.72 -13.25 5.49
CA MET A 116 -6.02 -12.53 6.57
C MET A 116 -5.74 -13.40 7.81
N GLY A 117 -5.36 -14.65 7.59
CA GLY A 117 -5.10 -15.60 8.68
C GLY A 117 -6.34 -16.19 9.36
N ILE A 118 -7.55 -15.77 9.01
CA ILE A 118 -8.81 -16.38 9.50
C ILE A 118 -9.04 -17.66 8.71
N PRO A 119 -8.99 -18.86 9.33
CA PRO A 119 -9.14 -20.11 8.60
C PRO A 119 -10.58 -20.26 8.05
N GLY A 120 -10.70 -20.55 6.76
CA GLY A 120 -11.98 -20.83 6.10
C GLY A 120 -12.41 -22.30 6.24
N ASN A 121 -11.46 -23.23 6.39
CA ASN A 121 -11.70 -24.65 6.63
C ASN A 121 -11.07 -25.08 7.95
N LEU A 122 -11.91 -25.35 8.96
CA LEU A 122 -11.46 -25.78 10.29
C LEU A 122 -11.10 -27.28 10.38
N ASP A 123 -11.23 -28.01 9.28
CA ASP A 123 -10.87 -29.43 9.18
C ASP A 123 -9.52 -29.62 8.45
N ASP A 124 -8.86 -28.53 8.07
CA ASP A 124 -7.50 -28.54 7.53
C ASP A 124 -6.51 -29.11 8.56
N LYS A 125 -5.81 -30.17 8.17
CA LYS A 125 -4.86 -30.88 9.03
C LYS A 125 -3.69 -30.01 9.49
N THR A 126 -3.31 -29.00 8.72
CA THR A 126 -2.21 -28.07 9.05
C THR A 126 -2.53 -27.23 10.29
N LEU A 127 -3.82 -26.97 10.56
CA LEU A 127 -4.25 -26.19 11.73
C LEU A 127 -3.86 -26.85 13.06
N LEU A 128 -3.78 -28.17 13.12
CA LEU A 128 -3.39 -28.87 14.34
C LEU A 128 -1.96 -28.50 14.77
N GLY A 129 -1.03 -28.38 13.81
CA GLY A 129 0.36 -28.00 14.06
C GLY A 129 0.55 -26.54 14.51
N VAL A 130 -0.43 -25.68 14.21
CA VAL A 130 -0.40 -24.26 14.54
C VAL A 130 -1.19 -23.94 15.82
N LEU A 131 -2.34 -24.56 16.01
CA LEU A 131 -3.29 -24.25 17.09
C LEU A 131 -3.20 -25.22 18.27
N GLY A 132 -2.66 -26.41 18.05
CA GLY A 132 -2.75 -27.51 18.99
C GLY A 132 -4.20 -28.06 19.16
N ARG A 133 -4.38 -29.17 19.87
CA ARG A 133 -5.70 -29.80 20.04
C ARG A 133 -6.73 -28.87 20.71
N ALA A 134 -6.33 -28.16 21.77
CA ALA A 134 -7.23 -27.29 22.51
C ALA A 134 -7.64 -26.04 21.67
N GLY A 135 -6.69 -25.40 20.98
CA GLY A 135 -6.97 -24.26 20.12
C GLY A 135 -7.87 -24.63 18.95
N LEU A 136 -7.63 -25.79 18.32
CA LEU A 136 -8.47 -26.26 17.22
C LEU A 136 -9.90 -26.57 17.68
N ARG A 137 -10.07 -27.22 18.86
CA ARG A 137 -11.39 -27.44 19.46
C ARG A 137 -12.11 -26.12 19.72
N ARG A 138 -11.42 -25.13 20.30
CA ARG A 138 -12.00 -23.80 20.55
C ARG A 138 -12.41 -23.12 19.25
N ALA A 139 -11.59 -23.19 18.21
CA ALA A 139 -11.91 -22.62 16.91
C ALA A 139 -13.14 -23.26 16.25
N LYS A 140 -13.28 -24.58 16.38
CA LYS A 140 -14.44 -25.35 15.85
C LYS A 140 -15.78 -24.95 16.48
N LEU A 141 -15.80 -24.37 17.68
CA LEU A 141 -17.02 -23.85 18.29
C LEU A 141 -17.64 -22.70 17.46
N ASP A 142 -16.87 -22.04 16.60
CA ASP A 142 -17.39 -21.01 15.67
C ASP A 142 -18.59 -21.49 14.84
N LYS A 143 -18.63 -22.79 14.50
CA LYS A 143 -19.74 -23.40 13.74
C LYS A 143 -21.07 -23.45 14.53
N THR A 144 -21.03 -23.39 15.86
CA THR A 144 -22.20 -23.56 16.74
C THR A 144 -22.54 -22.28 17.51
N LEU A 145 -21.66 -21.32 17.58
CA LEU A 145 -21.90 -20.04 18.28
C LEU A 145 -22.97 -19.22 17.56
N PRO A 146 -23.91 -18.58 18.32
CA PRO A 146 -24.88 -17.64 17.74
C PRO A 146 -24.18 -16.52 16.97
N ALA A 147 -24.80 -15.99 15.92
CA ALA A 147 -24.26 -14.89 15.12
C ALA A 147 -24.07 -13.59 15.91
N SER A 148 -24.74 -13.44 17.07
CA SER A 148 -24.59 -12.32 17.99
C SER A 148 -23.23 -12.29 18.70
N VAL A 149 -22.53 -13.43 18.81
CA VAL A 149 -21.18 -13.47 19.38
C VAL A 149 -20.20 -12.75 18.45
N GLY A 150 -19.56 -11.71 18.94
CA GLY A 150 -18.67 -10.86 18.18
C GLY A 150 -19.34 -9.79 17.31
N ALA A 151 -20.69 -9.72 17.28
CA ALA A 151 -21.41 -8.74 16.45
C ALA A 151 -21.11 -7.27 16.82
N LYS A 152 -20.79 -7.00 18.10
CA LYS A 152 -20.45 -5.67 18.62
C LYS A 152 -18.94 -5.40 18.66
N ALA A 153 -18.11 -6.36 18.26
CA ALA A 153 -16.67 -6.18 18.22
C ALA A 153 -16.30 -4.98 17.32
N LYS A 154 -15.51 -4.06 17.77
CA LYS A 154 -15.04 -2.93 16.96
C LYS A 154 -13.82 -3.30 16.16
N THR A 155 -12.94 -4.10 16.74
CA THR A 155 -11.69 -4.50 16.13
C THR A 155 -11.74 -5.91 15.54
N LEU A 156 -10.83 -6.18 14.60
CA LEU A 156 -10.66 -7.51 14.04
C LEU A 156 -10.23 -8.52 15.12
N GLY A 157 -9.33 -8.10 16.04
CA GLY A 157 -8.87 -8.94 17.12
C GLY A 157 -9.99 -9.35 18.08
N GLU A 158 -10.86 -8.41 18.49
CA GLU A 158 -12.05 -8.71 19.30
C GLU A 158 -12.96 -9.72 18.60
N LEU A 159 -13.23 -9.52 17.31
CA LEU A 159 -14.10 -10.40 16.52
C LEU A 159 -13.55 -11.82 16.46
N VAL A 160 -12.27 -11.97 16.09
CA VAL A 160 -11.61 -13.27 15.97
C VAL A 160 -11.53 -13.99 17.34
N ARG A 161 -11.17 -13.25 18.40
CA ARG A 161 -11.07 -13.77 19.76
C ARG A 161 -12.42 -14.30 20.25
N ALA A 162 -13.48 -13.53 20.04
CA ALA A 162 -14.84 -13.93 20.43
C ALA A 162 -15.29 -15.19 19.70
N ARG A 163 -15.05 -15.29 18.40
CA ARG A 163 -15.52 -16.39 17.56
C ARG A 163 -14.62 -17.64 17.63
N MET A 164 -13.30 -17.46 17.47
CA MET A 164 -12.36 -18.57 17.29
C MET A 164 -11.34 -18.74 18.42
N GLY A 165 -11.23 -17.75 19.32
CA GLY A 165 -10.34 -17.79 20.49
C GLY A 165 -8.93 -17.27 20.22
N ASN A 166 -8.16 -17.12 21.31
CA ASN A 166 -6.84 -16.50 21.30
C ASN A 166 -5.79 -17.21 20.44
N LYS A 167 -5.83 -18.54 20.33
CA LYS A 167 -4.84 -19.29 19.54
C LYS A 167 -4.94 -18.95 18.06
N VAL A 168 -6.16 -18.79 17.51
CA VAL A 168 -6.36 -18.36 16.14
C VAL A 168 -5.87 -16.92 15.96
N LEU A 169 -6.23 -16.03 16.90
CA LEU A 169 -5.78 -14.65 16.85
C LEU A 169 -4.24 -14.55 16.84
N LYS A 170 -3.57 -15.14 17.83
CA LYS A 170 -2.13 -14.97 18.05
C LYS A 170 -1.25 -15.72 17.04
N ASN A 171 -1.66 -16.94 16.64
CA ASN A 171 -0.81 -17.81 15.82
C ASN A 171 -1.10 -17.71 14.32
N LEU A 172 -2.27 -17.19 13.92
CA LEU A 172 -2.68 -17.10 12.52
C LEU A 172 -2.95 -15.66 12.10
N VAL A 173 -3.89 -14.98 12.78
CA VAL A 173 -4.37 -13.67 12.31
C VAL A 173 -3.36 -12.56 12.58
N ALA A 174 -2.82 -12.50 13.80
CA ALA A 174 -1.88 -11.44 14.17
C ALA A 174 -0.61 -11.43 13.30
N PRO A 175 0.09 -12.56 13.05
CA PRO A 175 1.25 -12.55 12.17
C PRO A 175 0.93 -12.07 10.75
N VAL A 176 -0.21 -12.50 10.18
CA VAL A 176 -0.62 -12.11 8.81
C VAL A 176 -0.98 -10.63 8.75
N VAL A 177 -1.77 -10.17 9.71
CA VAL A 177 -2.25 -8.78 9.76
C VAL A 177 -1.12 -7.81 10.07
N SER A 178 -0.23 -8.14 11.02
CA SER A 178 0.95 -7.31 11.32
C SER A 178 1.91 -7.24 10.12
N GLY A 179 2.02 -8.31 9.34
CA GLY A 179 2.82 -8.31 8.10
C GLY A 179 2.27 -7.37 7.04
N VAL A 180 0.94 -7.24 6.93
CA VAL A 180 0.26 -6.42 5.91
C VAL A 180 0.05 -4.98 6.37
N TYR A 181 -0.38 -4.77 7.61
CA TYR A 181 -0.82 -3.46 8.12
C TYR A 181 0.18 -2.82 9.09
N SER A 182 1.23 -3.52 9.50
CA SER A 182 2.17 -3.09 10.55
C SER A 182 1.46 -2.67 11.85
N ALA A 183 0.33 -3.30 12.15
CA ALA A 183 -0.50 -3.01 13.32
C ALA A 183 -1.10 -4.31 13.90
N HIS A 184 -1.33 -4.33 15.20
CA HIS A 184 -1.98 -5.46 15.86
C HIS A 184 -3.47 -5.53 15.50
N PRO A 185 -4.09 -6.71 15.33
CA PRO A 185 -5.52 -6.85 15.01
C PRO A 185 -6.47 -6.15 16.00
N ASP A 186 -6.07 -5.97 17.26
CA ASP A 186 -6.84 -5.22 18.27
C ASP A 186 -6.86 -3.70 18.03
N GLN A 187 -6.03 -3.20 17.13
CA GLN A 187 -5.98 -1.79 16.75
C GLN A 187 -6.68 -1.52 15.41
N LEU A 188 -7.08 -2.55 14.70
CA LEU A 188 -7.64 -2.44 13.35
C LEU A 188 -9.16 -2.62 13.36
N ASP A 189 -9.84 -1.72 12.67
CA ASP A 189 -11.28 -1.84 12.42
C ASP A 189 -11.59 -3.10 11.62
N ALA A 190 -12.54 -3.92 12.08
CA ALA A 190 -12.86 -5.19 11.46
C ALA A 190 -13.40 -5.05 10.03
N ASP A 191 -14.24 -4.03 9.78
CA ASP A 191 -14.90 -3.83 8.50
C ASP A 191 -14.01 -3.09 7.50
N ALA A 192 -13.05 -2.26 8.02
CA ALA A 192 -12.04 -1.63 7.21
C ALA A 192 -10.96 -2.62 6.75
N THR A 193 -10.57 -3.55 7.63
CA THR A 193 -9.51 -4.54 7.35
C THR A 193 -9.99 -5.63 6.40
N ILE A 194 -11.20 -6.15 6.62
CA ILE A 194 -11.80 -7.20 5.78
C ILE A 194 -13.25 -6.80 5.44
N PRO A 195 -13.45 -6.00 4.37
CA PRO A 195 -14.79 -5.62 3.93
C PRO A 195 -15.67 -6.84 3.65
N GLY A 196 -16.91 -6.80 4.11
CA GLY A 196 -17.88 -7.88 3.94
C GLY A 196 -17.79 -9.02 4.95
N LEU A 197 -16.79 -9.04 5.86
CA LEU A 197 -16.63 -10.12 6.83
C LEU A 197 -17.82 -10.25 7.79
N ARG A 198 -18.34 -9.12 8.31
CA ARG A 198 -19.53 -9.12 9.20
C ARG A 198 -20.79 -9.52 8.48
N GLU A 199 -20.99 -9.08 7.25
CA GLU A 199 -22.13 -9.47 6.42
C GLU A 199 -22.07 -10.97 6.14
N GLY A 200 -20.86 -11.47 5.79
CA GLY A 200 -20.59 -12.90 5.67
C GLY A 200 -20.91 -13.66 6.95
N LEU A 201 -20.49 -13.15 8.13
CA LEU A 201 -20.81 -13.76 9.42
C LEU A 201 -22.33 -13.81 9.68
N LYS A 202 -23.05 -12.72 9.41
CA LYS A 202 -24.54 -12.71 9.53
C LYS A 202 -25.19 -13.74 8.61
N LYS A 203 -24.73 -13.84 7.37
CA LYS A 203 -25.26 -14.73 6.34
C LYS A 203 -24.94 -16.21 6.64
N HIS A 204 -23.70 -16.51 6.96
CA HIS A 204 -23.21 -17.89 7.11
C HIS A 204 -23.20 -18.39 8.57
N LYS A 205 -23.46 -17.50 9.55
CA LYS A 205 -23.48 -17.79 11.00
C LYS A 205 -22.15 -18.32 11.57
N SER A 206 -21.09 -18.35 10.78
CA SER A 206 -19.74 -18.82 11.14
C SER A 206 -18.70 -17.90 10.51
N LEU A 207 -17.70 -17.49 11.29
CA LEU A 207 -16.59 -16.66 10.82
C LEU A 207 -15.71 -17.44 9.82
N ALA A 208 -15.54 -18.75 10.04
CA ALA A 208 -14.85 -19.61 9.08
C ALA A 208 -15.57 -19.66 7.74
N ALA A 209 -16.88 -19.87 7.74
CA ALA A 209 -17.67 -19.91 6.51
C ALA A 209 -17.69 -18.54 5.80
N ALA A 210 -17.75 -17.43 6.54
CA ALA A 210 -17.62 -16.09 5.98
C ALA A 210 -16.24 -15.86 5.32
N SER A 211 -15.17 -16.28 5.99
CA SER A 211 -13.80 -16.22 5.46
C SER A 211 -13.64 -17.06 4.18
N ALA A 212 -14.18 -18.29 4.17
CA ALA A 212 -14.19 -19.15 2.99
C ALA A 212 -14.97 -18.54 1.81
N ALA A 213 -16.15 -17.97 2.09
CA ALA A 213 -16.97 -17.34 1.07
C ALA A 213 -16.29 -16.12 0.43
N LEU A 214 -15.65 -15.26 1.25
CA LEU A 214 -14.87 -14.11 0.73
C LEU A 214 -13.67 -14.57 -0.09
N ARG A 215 -13.00 -15.64 0.34
CA ARG A 215 -11.89 -16.20 -0.44
C ARG A 215 -12.36 -16.78 -1.78
N ALA A 216 -13.51 -17.43 -1.82
CA ALA A 216 -14.07 -18.00 -3.04
C ALA A 216 -14.51 -16.95 -4.07
N GLN A 217 -14.74 -15.71 -3.64
CA GLN A 217 -15.04 -14.57 -4.55
C GLN A 217 -13.78 -14.02 -5.23
N ALA A 218 -12.58 -14.33 -4.71
CA ALA A 218 -11.34 -13.91 -5.35
C ALA A 218 -11.13 -14.72 -6.64
N PRO A 219 -10.56 -14.09 -7.69
CA PRO A 219 -10.22 -14.79 -8.92
C PRO A 219 -9.39 -16.06 -8.66
N ALA A 220 -9.55 -17.05 -9.52
CA ALA A 220 -8.73 -18.26 -9.47
C ALA A 220 -7.24 -17.89 -9.69
N GLY A 221 -6.34 -18.60 -9.01
CA GLY A 221 -4.91 -18.37 -9.08
C GLY A 221 -4.33 -17.68 -7.85
N SER A 222 -3.23 -16.95 -8.02
CA SER A 222 -2.57 -16.25 -6.92
C SER A 222 -3.39 -15.10 -6.39
N GLN A 223 -3.36 -14.90 -5.06
CA GLN A 223 -4.00 -13.75 -4.39
C GLN A 223 -3.27 -12.42 -4.65
N VAL A 224 -2.06 -12.49 -5.17
CA VAL A 224 -1.22 -11.32 -5.49
C VAL A 224 -0.53 -11.52 -6.84
N ALA A 225 -0.23 -10.41 -7.51
CA ALA A 225 0.60 -10.35 -8.71
C ALA A 225 1.64 -9.25 -8.56
N SER A 226 2.65 -9.27 -9.41
CA SER A 226 3.68 -8.24 -9.54
C SER A 226 4.00 -8.04 -11.02
N LEU A 227 5.10 -7.33 -11.30
CA LEU A 227 5.66 -7.18 -12.64
C LEU A 227 7.04 -7.85 -12.70
N SER A 228 7.34 -8.46 -13.82
CA SER A 228 8.70 -8.90 -14.12
C SER A 228 9.60 -7.66 -14.21
N GLY A 229 10.66 -7.62 -13.42
CA GLY A 229 11.50 -6.43 -13.25
C GLY A 229 11.08 -5.51 -12.09
N GLY A 230 10.03 -5.87 -11.32
CA GLY A 230 9.59 -5.14 -10.13
C GLY A 230 8.30 -4.35 -10.34
N LEU A 231 7.56 -4.19 -9.26
CA LEU A 231 6.32 -3.39 -9.25
C LEU A 231 6.59 -1.89 -9.47
N ASN A 232 7.80 -1.43 -9.15
CA ASN A 232 8.28 -0.06 -9.38
C ASN A 232 8.07 0.40 -10.84
N GLN A 233 8.09 -0.52 -11.83
CA GLN A 233 7.80 -0.19 -13.23
C GLN A 233 6.43 0.47 -13.43
N LEU A 234 5.45 0.21 -12.53
CA LEU A 234 4.17 0.91 -12.56
C LEU A 234 4.35 2.43 -12.38
N SER A 235 5.16 2.83 -11.41
CA SER A 235 5.43 4.24 -11.15
C SER A 235 6.29 4.86 -12.26
N GLU A 236 7.29 4.15 -12.76
CA GLU A 236 8.13 4.58 -13.88
C GLU A 236 7.28 4.85 -15.13
N LYS A 237 6.37 3.92 -15.47
CA LYS A 237 5.48 4.09 -16.62
C LYS A 237 4.47 5.22 -16.44
N LEU A 238 3.99 5.47 -15.23
CA LEU A 238 3.15 6.64 -14.94
C LEU A 238 3.93 7.94 -15.17
N VAL A 239 5.20 7.99 -14.78
CA VAL A 239 6.09 9.14 -15.01
C VAL A 239 6.35 9.32 -16.51
N GLU A 240 6.69 8.27 -17.24
CA GLU A 240 6.89 8.33 -18.69
C GLU A 240 5.62 8.83 -19.40
N ASP A 241 4.44 8.33 -19.03
CA ASP A 241 3.16 8.75 -19.60
C ASP A 241 2.86 10.24 -19.30
N LEU A 242 3.23 10.73 -18.12
CA LEU A 242 3.13 12.15 -17.77
C LEU A 242 4.02 13.05 -18.66
N TYR A 243 5.25 12.62 -18.93
CA TYR A 243 6.12 13.37 -19.86
C TYR A 243 5.55 13.40 -21.27
N THR A 244 4.95 12.30 -21.76
CA THR A 244 4.28 12.30 -23.08
C THR A 244 3.09 13.26 -23.14
N LYS A 245 2.46 13.55 -22.00
CA LYS A 245 1.36 14.51 -21.84
C LYS A 245 1.82 15.91 -21.50
N CYS A 246 3.12 16.20 -21.66
CA CYS A 246 3.74 17.51 -21.37
C CYS A 246 3.53 18.01 -19.94
N ALA A 247 3.35 17.11 -18.97
CA ALA A 247 3.33 17.48 -17.56
C ALA A 247 4.74 17.91 -17.08
N ARG A 248 4.77 18.91 -16.21
CA ARG A 248 6.00 19.33 -15.53
C ARG A 248 6.14 18.56 -14.23
N ILE A 249 7.29 17.96 -13.98
CA ILE A 249 7.62 17.27 -12.74
C ILE A 249 8.78 17.98 -12.06
N ILE A 250 8.65 18.26 -10.76
CA ILE A 250 9.65 18.92 -9.92
C ILE A 250 9.82 18.05 -8.67
N ALA A 251 10.98 17.42 -8.54
CA ALA A 251 11.37 16.62 -7.39
C ALA A 251 12.38 17.37 -6.52
N GLY A 252 12.53 16.97 -5.25
CA GLY A 252 13.43 17.60 -4.29
C GLY A 252 12.84 18.86 -3.61
N PHE A 253 11.51 19.04 -3.65
CA PHE A 253 10.85 20.23 -3.08
C PHE A 253 9.68 19.85 -2.15
N ASP A 254 9.78 20.28 -0.90
CA ASP A 254 8.72 20.18 0.10
C ASP A 254 7.73 21.33 -0.04
N VAL A 255 6.45 21.04 -0.06
CA VAL A 255 5.38 22.05 -0.02
C VAL A 255 5.10 22.40 1.43
N ILE A 256 5.53 23.59 1.83
CA ILE A 256 5.44 24.06 3.21
C ILE A 256 4.13 24.80 3.53
N ALA A 257 3.55 25.48 2.53
CA ALA A 257 2.29 26.19 2.66
C ALA A 257 1.54 26.27 1.33
N ILE A 258 0.25 26.47 1.39
CA ILE A 258 -0.63 26.81 0.28
C ILE A 258 -1.45 28.05 0.66
N ASP A 259 -1.83 28.85 -0.32
CA ASP A 259 -2.75 29.95 -0.14
C ASP A 259 -3.60 30.14 -1.39
N ARG A 260 -4.64 30.95 -1.32
CA ARG A 260 -5.55 31.23 -2.43
C ARG A 260 -5.67 32.73 -2.67
N ASP A 261 -5.48 33.16 -3.90
CA ASP A 261 -5.71 34.54 -4.31
C ASP A 261 -7.21 34.86 -4.23
N SER A 262 -7.55 35.88 -3.46
CA SER A 262 -8.95 36.30 -3.29
C SER A 262 -9.54 36.99 -4.51
N VAL A 263 -8.72 37.46 -5.46
CA VAL A 263 -9.13 38.16 -6.67
C VAL A 263 -9.21 37.20 -7.86
N THR A 264 -8.16 36.43 -8.11
CA THR A 264 -8.09 35.51 -9.26
C THR A 264 -8.68 34.14 -8.94
N GLY A 265 -8.73 33.76 -7.67
CA GLY A 265 -9.14 32.43 -7.21
C GLY A 265 -8.06 31.34 -7.40
N GLU A 266 -6.88 31.71 -7.93
CA GLU A 266 -5.76 30.79 -8.11
C GLU A 266 -5.16 30.34 -6.79
N TRP A 267 -4.66 29.13 -6.77
CA TRP A 267 -3.89 28.58 -5.66
C TRP A 267 -2.41 28.95 -5.78
N PHE A 268 -1.83 29.34 -4.66
CA PHE A 268 -0.38 29.52 -4.50
C PHE A 268 0.20 28.35 -3.72
N VAL A 269 1.30 27.83 -4.21
CA VAL A 269 2.05 26.78 -3.52
C VAL A 269 3.44 27.32 -3.21
N ILE A 270 3.77 27.36 -1.92
CA ILE A 270 5.08 27.76 -1.42
C ILE A 270 5.91 26.50 -1.20
N GLN A 271 7.01 26.40 -1.91
CA GLN A 271 7.89 25.26 -1.89
C GLN A 271 9.27 25.60 -1.31
N ARG A 272 9.87 24.62 -0.64
CA ARG A 272 11.20 24.71 -0.08
C ARG A 272 12.06 23.58 -0.66
N HIS A 273 13.25 23.91 -1.14
CA HIS A 273 14.20 22.90 -1.60
C HIS A 273 14.69 22.06 -0.42
N THR A 274 14.70 20.74 -0.57
CA THR A 274 14.96 19.82 0.55
C THR A 274 16.44 19.73 0.92
N ALA A 275 17.35 19.99 -0.02
CA ALA A 275 18.79 19.88 0.23
C ALA A 275 19.38 21.08 0.99
N ASP A 276 18.95 22.32 0.69
CA ASP A 276 19.52 23.55 1.28
C ASP A 276 18.53 24.36 2.11
N GLY A 277 17.25 23.99 2.08
CA GLY A 277 16.18 24.66 2.83
C GLY A 277 15.72 25.98 2.23
N GLU A 278 16.21 26.38 1.04
CA GLU A 278 15.82 27.64 0.42
C GLU A 278 14.35 27.62 -0.05
N ILE A 279 13.64 28.71 0.25
CA ILE A 279 12.28 28.92 -0.22
C ILE A 279 12.38 29.43 -1.66
N GLN A 280 11.79 28.67 -2.58
CA GLN A 280 11.75 29.05 -3.99
C GLN A 280 10.44 29.74 -4.38
N ALA A 281 10.43 30.28 -5.60
CA ALA A 281 9.31 31.02 -6.16
C ALA A 281 7.98 30.26 -6.04
N THR A 282 6.96 31.00 -5.66
CA THR A 282 5.58 30.54 -5.57
C THR A 282 5.07 30.06 -6.93
N LEU A 283 4.57 28.83 -6.99
CA LEU A 283 3.84 28.34 -8.15
C LEU A 283 2.35 28.68 -8.02
N ARG A 284 1.70 28.90 -9.16
CA ARG A 284 0.28 29.23 -9.24
C ARG A 284 -0.46 28.25 -10.12
N ALA A 285 -1.71 27.94 -9.78
CA ALA A 285 -2.59 27.13 -10.60
C ALA A 285 -4.07 27.36 -10.25
N ASP A 286 -4.93 27.06 -11.23
CA ASP A 286 -6.39 27.09 -11.05
C ASP A 286 -6.85 25.99 -10.10
N TYR A 287 -6.19 24.83 -10.13
CA TYR A 287 -6.52 23.63 -9.40
C TYR A 287 -5.38 23.15 -8.51
N LEU A 288 -5.75 22.59 -7.36
CA LEU A 288 -4.81 21.99 -6.41
C LEU A 288 -5.21 20.55 -6.10
N VAL A 289 -4.28 19.62 -6.28
CA VAL A 289 -4.44 18.22 -5.85
C VAL A 289 -3.46 17.92 -4.73
N LEU A 290 -3.96 17.50 -3.58
CA LEU A 290 -3.15 17.07 -2.45
C LEU A 290 -3.13 15.53 -2.39
N ALA A 291 -1.97 14.97 -2.72
CA ALA A 291 -1.68 13.53 -2.73
C ALA A 291 -0.62 13.16 -1.68
N THR A 292 -0.51 13.97 -0.63
CA THR A 292 0.38 13.78 0.52
C THR A 292 -0.24 12.85 1.56
N ASP A 293 0.48 12.56 2.65
CA ASP A 293 -0.10 11.87 3.81
C ASP A 293 -1.19 12.71 4.51
N GLY A 294 -2.00 12.04 5.35
CA GLY A 294 -3.15 12.69 6.00
C GLY A 294 -2.79 13.88 6.89
N PRO A 295 -1.83 13.76 7.81
CA PRO A 295 -1.37 14.87 8.64
C PRO A 295 -0.88 16.07 7.82
N THR A 296 -0.09 15.84 6.77
CA THR A 296 0.40 16.89 5.87
C THR A 296 -0.75 17.56 5.12
N THR A 297 -1.68 16.78 4.56
CA THR A 297 -2.87 17.30 3.89
C THR A 297 -3.71 18.15 4.84
N ALA A 298 -3.94 17.69 6.07
CA ALA A 298 -4.70 18.44 7.09
C ALA A 298 -3.99 19.74 7.49
N ARG A 299 -2.68 19.72 7.64
CA ARG A 299 -1.85 20.90 7.94
C ARG A 299 -1.94 21.95 6.82
N LEU A 300 -1.82 21.52 5.56
CA LEU A 300 -1.86 22.44 4.41
C LEU A 300 -3.26 23.08 4.26
N LEU A 301 -4.34 22.32 4.44
CA LEU A 301 -5.71 22.82 4.28
C LEU A 301 -6.26 23.54 5.50
N GLY A 302 -5.65 23.42 6.69
CA GLY A 302 -6.20 23.87 7.95
C GLY A 302 -6.59 25.35 7.96
N SER A 303 -5.80 26.23 7.35
CA SER A 303 -6.08 27.67 7.22
C SER A 303 -7.26 28.01 6.31
N HIS A 304 -7.64 27.10 5.41
CA HIS A 304 -8.72 27.30 4.44
C HIS A 304 -10.07 26.71 4.87
N ILE A 305 -10.11 26.06 6.03
CA ILE A 305 -11.31 25.44 6.60
C ILE A 305 -11.73 26.21 7.84
N LYS A 306 -12.99 26.68 7.87
CA LYS A 306 -13.54 27.46 8.99
C LYS A 306 -13.68 26.67 10.29
N THR A 307 -13.80 25.35 10.19
CA THR A 307 -13.99 24.42 11.30
C THR A 307 -12.75 23.54 11.44
N SER A 308 -12.38 23.14 12.65
CA SER A 308 -11.23 22.24 12.85
C SER A 308 -11.40 20.93 12.08
N LEU A 309 -10.42 20.59 11.27
CA LEU A 309 -10.34 19.30 10.61
C LEU A 309 -10.16 18.17 11.64
N PRO A 310 -10.68 16.96 11.35
CA PRO A 310 -10.41 15.80 12.21
C PRO A 310 -8.90 15.54 12.32
N THR A 311 -8.43 15.23 13.51
CA THR A 311 -7.03 14.82 13.71
C THR A 311 -6.80 13.49 13.01
N LEU A 312 -5.92 13.51 12.01
CA LEU A 312 -5.45 12.32 11.28
C LEU A 312 -4.14 11.87 11.90
N GLU A 313 -4.16 10.65 12.43
CA GLU A 313 -2.97 10.08 13.06
C GLU A 313 -1.94 9.66 12.01
N PRO A 314 -0.63 9.82 12.28
CA PRO A 314 0.41 9.30 11.41
C PRO A 314 0.30 7.78 11.28
N GLY A 315 0.67 7.27 10.11
CA GLY A 315 0.77 5.83 9.87
C GLY A 315 1.95 5.20 10.62
N PRO A 316 2.01 3.87 10.69
CA PRO A 316 3.13 3.18 11.30
C PRO A 316 4.43 3.40 10.52
N GLU A 317 5.54 3.45 11.25
CA GLU A 317 6.87 3.43 10.65
C GLU A 317 7.30 2.00 10.34
N VAL A 318 7.98 1.82 9.21
CA VAL A 318 8.48 0.54 8.74
C VAL A 318 9.90 0.71 8.21
N ALA A 319 10.81 -0.19 8.60
CA ALA A 319 12.09 -0.34 7.93
C ALA A 319 12.11 -1.67 7.17
N LEU A 320 12.57 -1.62 5.94
CA LEU A 320 12.81 -2.78 5.08
C LEU A 320 14.32 -2.91 4.90
N VAL A 321 14.86 -4.08 5.21
CA VAL A 321 16.27 -4.41 4.98
C VAL A 321 16.31 -5.45 3.89
N THR A 322 16.92 -5.09 2.77
CA THR A 322 17.16 -6.00 1.65
C THR A 322 18.60 -6.48 1.73
N LEU A 323 18.79 -7.78 1.75
CA LEU A 323 20.10 -8.45 1.78
C LEU A 323 20.29 -9.22 0.47
N VAL A 324 21.43 -9.06 -0.18
CA VAL A 324 21.90 -9.91 -1.26
C VAL A 324 22.99 -10.81 -0.67
N VAL A 325 22.74 -12.12 -0.67
CA VAL A 325 23.64 -13.09 -0.02
C VAL A 325 24.05 -14.20 -0.99
N GLU A 326 25.26 -14.72 -0.84
CA GLU A 326 25.71 -15.93 -1.52
C GLU A 326 25.66 -17.11 -0.56
N GLN A 327 24.63 -17.97 -0.72
CA GLN A 327 24.37 -19.08 0.20
C GLN A 327 23.68 -20.25 -0.52
N PRO A 328 24.42 -21.28 -0.98
CA PRO A 328 23.88 -22.40 -1.75
C PRO A 328 22.76 -23.18 -1.06
N ALA A 329 22.74 -23.21 0.29
CA ALA A 329 21.68 -23.90 1.03
C ALA A 329 20.28 -23.28 0.81
N LEU A 330 20.22 -22.02 0.40
CA LEU A 330 18.96 -21.34 0.08
C LEU A 330 18.34 -21.77 -1.27
N ASN A 331 19.09 -22.47 -2.14
CA ASN A 331 18.55 -23.03 -3.38
C ASN A 331 17.40 -24.02 -3.14
N ALA A 332 17.38 -24.65 -1.95
CA ALA A 332 16.29 -25.57 -1.56
C ALA A 332 15.00 -24.85 -1.12
N HIS A 333 14.98 -23.52 -1.06
CA HIS A 333 13.87 -22.69 -0.57
C HIS A 333 13.28 -23.19 0.77
N PRO A 334 14.09 -23.32 1.83
CA PRO A 334 13.76 -24.08 3.06
C PRO A 334 12.50 -23.57 3.77
N ARG A 335 12.12 -22.32 3.54
CA ARG A 335 10.88 -21.69 4.09
C ARG A 335 9.98 -21.11 2.99
N GLY A 336 10.04 -21.68 1.78
CA GLY A 336 9.23 -21.23 0.65
C GLY A 336 9.50 -19.77 0.27
N THR A 337 8.43 -19.01 0.01
CA THR A 337 8.51 -17.61 -0.42
C THR A 337 8.74 -16.63 0.73
N GLY A 338 8.67 -17.07 1.99
CA GLY A 338 8.91 -16.22 3.16
C GLY A 338 8.13 -16.62 4.39
N MET A 339 8.27 -15.82 5.43
CA MET A 339 7.75 -16.09 6.76
C MET A 339 7.10 -14.84 7.38
N LEU A 340 6.06 -15.07 8.17
CA LEU A 340 5.48 -14.09 9.08
C LEU A 340 5.78 -14.48 10.52
N VAL A 341 6.19 -13.54 11.34
CA VAL A 341 6.70 -13.81 12.69
C VAL A 341 5.65 -13.39 13.72
N SER A 342 5.31 -14.32 14.64
CA SER A 342 4.41 -14.02 15.76
C SER A 342 5.04 -13.00 16.72
N GLU A 343 4.24 -12.11 17.26
CA GLU A 343 4.66 -11.13 18.27
C GLU A 343 5.11 -11.78 19.60
N GLU A 344 4.72 -13.03 19.85
CA GLU A 344 5.16 -13.80 21.02
C GLU A 344 6.59 -14.36 20.89
N VAL A 345 7.21 -14.21 19.71
CA VAL A 345 8.61 -14.58 19.47
C VAL A 345 9.52 -13.47 19.97
N THR A 346 10.50 -13.82 20.83
CA THR A 346 11.40 -12.86 21.46
C THR A 346 12.83 -12.90 20.90
N ASN A 347 13.18 -13.96 20.18
CA ASN A 347 14.53 -14.18 19.64
C ASN A 347 14.70 -13.76 18.17
N VAL A 348 13.67 -13.17 17.56
CA VAL A 348 13.64 -12.57 16.23
C VAL A 348 12.85 -11.26 16.32
N ARG A 349 13.41 -10.19 15.82
CA ARG A 349 12.79 -8.85 15.87
C ARG A 349 12.03 -8.51 14.59
N ALA A 350 12.45 -9.07 13.46
CA ALA A 350 11.72 -8.91 12.21
C ALA A 350 10.27 -9.40 12.34
N LYS A 351 9.30 -8.64 11.79
CA LYS A 351 7.88 -9.06 11.72
C LYS A 351 7.59 -9.98 10.55
N ALA A 352 8.41 -9.90 9.51
CA ALA A 352 8.30 -10.69 8.29
C ALA A 352 9.64 -10.83 7.61
N LEU A 353 9.80 -11.91 6.86
CA LEU A 353 10.89 -12.16 5.93
C LEU A 353 10.27 -12.59 4.59
N THR A 354 10.69 -11.98 3.50
CA THR A 354 10.43 -12.45 2.13
C THR A 354 11.72 -13.00 1.52
N HIS A 355 11.72 -14.23 1.06
CA HIS A 355 12.77 -14.77 0.21
C HIS A 355 12.44 -14.37 -1.23
N VAL A 356 12.91 -13.19 -1.64
CA VAL A 356 12.48 -12.49 -2.86
C VAL A 356 12.80 -13.30 -4.10
N SER A 357 14.02 -13.87 -4.19
CA SER A 357 14.43 -14.73 -5.29
C SER A 357 13.71 -16.09 -5.31
N ALA A 358 13.23 -16.60 -4.16
CA ALA A 358 12.36 -17.78 -4.14
C ALA A 358 10.91 -17.44 -4.58
N LYS A 359 10.48 -16.21 -4.35
CA LYS A 359 9.13 -15.74 -4.64
C LYS A 359 8.96 -15.34 -6.10
N TRP A 360 9.93 -14.62 -6.66
CA TRP A 360 9.87 -14.05 -8.00
C TRP A 360 10.93 -14.67 -8.91
N PRO A 361 10.55 -15.41 -9.97
CA PRO A 361 11.49 -16.07 -10.88
C PRO A 361 12.51 -15.11 -11.50
N TRP A 362 12.06 -13.91 -11.91
CA TRP A 362 12.91 -12.91 -12.54
C TRP A 362 14.05 -12.42 -11.61
N VAL A 363 13.81 -12.38 -10.28
CA VAL A 363 14.85 -12.02 -9.32
C VAL A 363 15.87 -13.14 -9.20
N ALA A 364 15.44 -14.42 -9.20
CA ALA A 364 16.35 -15.56 -9.18
C ALA A 364 17.25 -15.59 -10.42
N GLU A 365 16.68 -15.30 -11.60
CA GLU A 365 17.46 -15.20 -12.85
C GLU A 365 18.47 -14.05 -12.80
N ALA A 366 18.05 -12.87 -12.32
CA ALA A 366 18.87 -11.67 -12.28
C ALA A 366 20.02 -11.77 -11.27
N VAL A 367 19.78 -12.34 -10.08
CA VAL A 367 20.82 -12.45 -9.04
C VAL A 367 21.83 -13.55 -9.34
N GLY A 368 21.44 -14.58 -10.08
CA GLY A 368 22.28 -15.70 -10.51
C GLY A 368 22.35 -16.84 -9.49
N LYS A 369 23.11 -17.87 -9.88
CA LYS A 369 23.22 -19.13 -9.13
C LYS A 369 23.84 -18.91 -7.75
N ASP A 370 23.35 -19.64 -6.74
CA ASP A 370 23.80 -19.64 -5.36
C ASP A 370 23.66 -18.28 -4.63
N LYS A 371 23.16 -17.26 -5.33
CA LYS A 371 22.87 -15.93 -4.79
C LYS A 371 21.39 -15.74 -4.54
N HIS A 372 21.06 -15.05 -3.48
CA HIS A 372 19.68 -14.87 -3.06
C HIS A 372 19.41 -13.45 -2.60
N VAL A 373 18.22 -12.96 -2.88
CA VAL A 373 17.68 -11.73 -2.32
C VAL A 373 16.69 -12.09 -1.22
N VAL A 374 16.95 -11.57 -0.02
CA VAL A 374 16.11 -11.76 1.16
C VAL A 374 15.76 -10.39 1.73
N ARG A 375 14.47 -10.13 2.00
CA ARG A 375 14.01 -8.87 2.56
C ARG A 375 13.32 -9.07 3.90
N LEU A 376 13.79 -8.36 4.93
CA LEU A 376 13.22 -8.37 6.27
C LEU A 376 12.45 -7.07 6.51
N SER A 377 11.36 -7.15 7.28
CA SER A 377 10.53 -6.00 7.63
C SER A 377 10.49 -5.81 9.15
N TYR A 378 10.79 -4.58 9.60
CA TYR A 378 10.79 -4.14 10.99
C TYR A 378 9.71 -3.07 11.22
N GLY A 379 9.49 -2.69 12.48
CA GLY A 379 8.44 -1.74 12.85
C GLY A 379 7.13 -2.47 13.14
N ARG A 380 7.01 -3.00 14.37
CA ARG A 380 5.75 -3.53 14.92
C ARG A 380 5.02 -2.39 15.62
N GLY A 381 3.79 -2.12 15.21
CA GLY A 381 2.90 -1.22 15.96
C GLY A 381 2.37 -1.92 17.20
N GLY A 382 2.53 -1.32 18.39
CA GLY A 382 1.99 -1.84 19.66
C GLY A 382 2.54 -1.08 20.86
N GLU A 383 1.90 -1.23 22.02
CA GLU A 383 2.31 -0.60 23.28
C GLU A 383 3.69 -1.06 23.78
N ASN A 384 4.19 -2.18 23.29
CA ASN A 384 5.50 -2.75 23.61
C ASN A 384 6.58 -2.46 22.54
N ALA A 385 6.39 -1.48 21.68
CA ALA A 385 7.44 -1.02 20.78
C ALA A 385 8.54 -0.32 21.64
N SER A 386 9.36 -1.12 22.32
CA SER A 386 10.66 -0.67 22.81
C SER A 386 11.41 -0.04 21.65
N ILE A 387 12.13 1.05 21.91
CA ILE A 387 12.90 1.86 20.96
C ILE A 387 12.87 1.25 19.56
N SER A 388 12.10 1.89 18.70
CA SER A 388 11.71 1.35 17.39
C SER A 388 12.95 0.84 16.68
N ASP A 389 12.95 -0.45 16.29
CA ASP A 389 14.04 -1.01 15.45
C ASP A 389 14.26 -0.15 14.22
N VAL A 390 13.22 0.57 13.79
CA VAL A 390 13.25 1.50 12.66
C VAL A 390 14.23 2.66 12.89
N ALA A 391 14.49 3.04 14.14
CA ALA A 391 15.41 4.12 14.51
C ALA A 391 16.89 3.67 14.66
N LEU A 392 17.18 2.38 14.54
CA LEU A 392 18.56 1.89 14.56
C LEU A 392 19.34 2.44 13.35
N ALA A 393 20.65 2.65 13.50
CA ALA A 393 21.52 2.95 12.37
C ALA A 393 21.53 1.79 11.37
N ASP A 394 21.81 2.09 10.09
CA ASP A 394 21.69 1.10 9.01
C ASP A 394 22.57 -0.13 9.25
N GLU A 395 23.81 0.05 9.69
CA GLU A 395 24.74 -1.05 9.96
C GLU A 395 24.24 -1.95 11.11
N GLN A 396 23.60 -1.35 12.12
CA GLN A 396 23.00 -2.10 13.23
C GLN A 396 21.80 -2.90 12.76
N LEU A 397 20.98 -2.29 11.90
CA LEU A 397 19.79 -2.94 11.37
C LEU A 397 20.15 -4.05 10.39
N ILE A 398 21.19 -3.88 9.56
CA ILE A 398 21.72 -4.91 8.67
C ILE A 398 22.28 -6.09 9.49
N THR A 399 23.05 -5.82 10.55
CA THR A 399 23.55 -6.86 11.45
C THR A 399 22.42 -7.66 12.09
N LEU A 400 21.38 -6.97 12.55
CA LEU A 400 20.18 -7.59 13.09
C LEU A 400 19.44 -8.42 12.03
N ALA A 401 19.37 -7.93 10.79
CA ALA A 401 18.71 -8.61 9.69
C ALA A 401 19.42 -9.90 9.28
N LEU A 402 20.74 -9.93 9.27
CA LEU A 402 21.53 -11.16 9.05
C LEU A 402 21.22 -12.22 10.12
N HIS A 403 21.25 -11.82 11.40
CA HIS A 403 20.90 -12.71 12.49
C HIS A 403 19.47 -13.25 12.39
N ASP A 404 18.50 -12.38 12.12
CA ASP A 404 17.11 -12.76 12.00
C ASP A 404 16.86 -13.65 10.76
N ALA A 405 17.52 -13.35 9.63
CA ALA A 405 17.43 -14.15 8.41
C ALA A 405 17.96 -15.58 8.64
N ALA A 406 19.13 -15.70 9.28
CA ALA A 406 19.71 -17.01 9.59
C ALA A 406 18.76 -17.86 10.46
N LYS A 407 18.14 -17.26 11.48
CA LYS A 407 17.18 -17.95 12.35
C LYS A 407 15.89 -18.34 11.65
N LEU A 408 15.34 -17.42 10.87
CA LEU A 408 14.07 -17.63 10.18
C LEU A 408 14.20 -18.69 9.08
N LEU A 409 15.27 -18.64 8.30
CA LEU A 409 15.51 -19.56 7.20
C LEU A 409 16.10 -20.90 7.68
N ASP A 410 16.62 -20.95 8.91
CA ASP A 410 17.33 -22.12 9.48
C ASP A 410 18.56 -22.50 8.64
N VAL A 411 19.30 -21.48 8.20
CA VAL A 411 20.50 -21.58 7.37
C VAL A 411 21.52 -20.58 7.92
N PRO A 412 22.80 -20.95 8.08
CA PRO A 412 23.83 -20.01 8.50
C PRO A 412 23.95 -18.87 7.47
N ILE A 413 23.74 -17.64 7.91
CA ILE A 413 23.94 -16.43 7.13
C ILE A 413 24.66 -15.45 8.03
N THR A 414 25.87 -15.10 7.67
CA THR A 414 26.74 -14.17 8.41
C THR A 414 27.19 -13.03 7.50
N ALA A 415 28.02 -12.14 8.01
CA ALA A 415 28.62 -11.09 7.20
C ALA A 415 29.52 -11.63 6.06
N HIS A 416 29.96 -12.88 6.15
CA HIS A 416 30.79 -13.51 5.10
C HIS A 416 29.97 -13.80 3.83
N GLU A 417 28.72 -14.22 4.00
CA GLU A 417 27.82 -14.53 2.88
C GLU A 417 27.12 -13.26 2.33
N LEU A 418 27.24 -12.11 3.01
CA LEU A 418 26.64 -10.86 2.57
C LEU A 418 27.43 -10.26 1.40
N LEU A 419 26.76 -10.06 0.26
CA LEU A 419 27.33 -9.38 -0.89
C LEU A 419 27.01 -7.89 -0.89
N ASP A 420 25.77 -7.54 -0.53
CA ASP A 420 25.31 -6.15 -0.44
C ASP A 420 24.02 -6.05 0.41
N ALA A 421 23.74 -4.87 0.91
CA ALA A 421 22.52 -4.61 1.68
C ALA A 421 22.09 -3.16 1.59
N ASP A 422 20.78 -2.93 1.66
CA ASP A 422 20.21 -1.58 1.77
C ASP A 422 19.06 -1.53 2.77
N VAL A 423 18.86 -0.35 3.36
CA VAL A 423 17.83 -0.06 4.35
C VAL A 423 16.91 1.07 3.88
N VAL A 424 15.66 0.73 3.63
CA VAL A 424 14.64 1.73 3.27
C VAL A 424 13.67 1.93 4.43
N ARG A 425 13.44 3.19 4.81
CA ARG A 425 12.48 3.58 5.85
C ARG A 425 11.27 4.26 5.26
N TRP A 426 10.10 3.84 5.72
CA TRP A 426 8.82 4.41 5.34
C TRP A 426 8.07 4.92 6.56
N SER A 427 7.64 6.18 6.50
CA SER A 427 6.73 6.81 7.45
C SER A 427 5.45 7.23 6.71
N ASN A 428 4.30 7.09 7.36
CA ASN A 428 2.99 7.55 6.84
C ASN A 428 2.51 6.92 5.52
N VAL A 429 3.21 5.91 4.98
CA VAL A 429 2.81 5.26 3.70
C VAL A 429 1.70 4.22 3.88
N LEU A 430 1.55 3.64 5.06
CA LEU A 430 0.46 2.74 5.40
C LEU A 430 -0.64 3.51 6.15
N PRO A 431 -1.90 3.41 5.73
CA PRO A 431 -2.99 4.07 6.44
C PRO A 431 -3.21 3.43 7.80
N ARG A 432 -3.50 4.24 8.81
CA ARG A 432 -3.92 3.77 10.12
C ARG A 432 -5.39 3.33 10.05
N THR A 433 -5.64 2.05 9.87
CA THR A 433 -6.99 1.47 9.74
C THR A 433 -7.65 1.26 11.12
N ALA A 434 -7.49 2.21 12.04
CA ALA A 434 -8.07 2.16 13.39
C ALA A 434 -9.60 2.36 13.36
N PRO A 435 -10.34 1.87 14.37
CA PRO A 435 -11.76 2.16 14.53
C PRO A 435 -12.03 3.68 14.48
N GLY A 436 -13.04 4.09 13.70
CA GLY A 436 -13.39 5.50 13.49
C GLY A 436 -12.56 6.23 12.42
N HIS A 437 -11.52 5.65 11.87
CA HIS A 437 -10.73 6.31 10.81
C HIS A 437 -11.57 6.63 9.57
N ARG A 438 -12.46 5.72 9.15
CA ARG A 438 -13.40 5.97 8.02
C ARG A 438 -14.31 7.16 8.27
N ASP A 439 -14.80 7.31 9.50
CA ASP A 439 -15.66 8.45 9.85
C ASP A 439 -14.84 9.76 9.82
N LYS A 440 -13.59 9.74 10.30
CA LYS A 440 -12.68 10.88 10.17
C LYS A 440 -12.44 11.27 8.70
N VAL A 441 -12.19 10.30 7.83
CA VAL A 441 -12.01 10.54 6.38
C VAL A 441 -13.28 11.12 5.76
N LYS A 442 -14.44 10.56 6.10
CA LYS A 442 -15.75 11.06 5.62
C LYS A 442 -15.95 12.51 6.05
N THR A 443 -15.81 12.80 7.34
CA THR A 443 -15.91 14.17 7.88
C THR A 443 -14.90 15.11 7.23
N PHE A 444 -13.66 14.65 7.02
CA PHE A 444 -12.65 15.44 6.32
C PHE A 444 -13.12 15.83 4.91
N ARG A 445 -13.62 14.89 4.13
CA ARG A 445 -14.13 15.13 2.77
C ARG A 445 -15.37 16.06 2.77
N GLU A 446 -16.26 15.90 3.73
CA GLU A 446 -17.43 16.77 3.89
C GLU A 446 -17.02 18.22 4.19
N LEU A 447 -16.05 18.41 5.10
CA LEU A 447 -15.53 19.72 5.46
C LEU A 447 -14.75 20.40 4.34
N THR A 448 -14.09 19.63 3.47
CA THR A 448 -13.33 20.16 2.33
C THR A 448 -14.15 20.28 1.04
N ALA A 449 -15.37 19.78 1.01
CA ALA A 449 -16.22 19.75 -0.20
C ALA A 449 -16.52 21.13 -0.80
N HIS A 450 -16.52 22.21 0.02
CA HIS A 450 -16.72 23.57 -0.45
C HIS A 450 -15.50 24.16 -1.19
N LEU A 451 -14.34 23.51 -1.09
CA LEU A 451 -13.14 23.87 -1.86
C LEU A 451 -13.21 23.20 -3.24
N GLU A 452 -14.10 23.71 -4.12
CA GLU A 452 -14.42 23.08 -5.40
C GLU A 452 -13.20 22.83 -6.30
N THR A 453 -12.19 23.72 -6.22
CA THR A 453 -10.94 23.65 -6.99
C THR A 453 -9.83 22.84 -6.31
N VAL A 454 -10.15 22.14 -5.19
CA VAL A 454 -9.24 21.22 -4.50
C VAL A 454 -9.71 19.78 -4.65
N CYS A 455 -8.77 18.89 -4.96
CA CYS A 455 -8.94 17.45 -4.93
C CYS A 455 -8.00 16.84 -3.89
N VAL A 456 -8.50 15.91 -3.07
CA VAL A 456 -7.70 15.21 -2.06
C VAL A 456 -7.70 13.73 -2.34
N VAL A 457 -6.51 13.16 -2.54
CA VAL A 457 -6.28 11.73 -2.80
C VAL A 457 -5.15 11.21 -1.88
N GLY A 458 -5.02 9.91 -1.77
CA GLY A 458 -3.93 9.30 -0.99
C GLY A 458 -4.37 8.05 -0.26
N THR A 459 -3.41 7.20 0.10
CA THR A 459 -3.67 5.91 0.76
C THR A 459 -4.39 6.05 2.09
N TRP A 460 -4.16 7.13 2.85
CA TRP A 460 -4.83 7.39 4.12
C TRP A 460 -6.34 7.57 3.99
N ALA A 461 -6.80 8.12 2.85
CA ALA A 461 -8.21 8.32 2.55
C ALA A 461 -8.82 7.11 1.81
N ALA A 462 -8.05 6.48 0.93
CA ALA A 462 -8.47 5.36 0.10
C ALA A 462 -8.56 4.03 0.86
N GLY A 463 -7.70 3.84 1.87
CA GLY A 463 -7.48 2.57 2.54
C GLY A 463 -6.27 1.81 1.99
N SER A 464 -5.96 0.66 2.60
CA SER A 464 -4.72 -0.05 2.34
C SER A 464 -4.68 -0.73 0.97
N GLY A 465 -3.52 -0.63 0.32
CA GLY A 465 -3.12 -1.34 -0.88
C GLY A 465 -3.55 -0.67 -2.19
N LEU A 466 -2.83 -1.01 -3.25
CA LEU A 466 -2.97 -0.38 -4.57
C LEU A 466 -4.39 -0.43 -5.15
N VAL A 467 -5.12 -1.53 -4.93
CA VAL A 467 -6.52 -1.65 -5.39
C VAL A 467 -7.40 -0.51 -4.86
N SER A 468 -7.30 -0.21 -3.56
CA SER A 468 -8.07 0.86 -2.94
C SER A 468 -7.58 2.23 -3.41
N THR A 469 -6.26 2.40 -3.47
CA THR A 469 -5.60 3.64 -3.90
C THR A 469 -5.99 4.02 -5.34
N VAL A 470 -5.87 3.08 -6.29
CA VAL A 470 -6.19 3.34 -7.70
C VAL A 470 -7.68 3.65 -7.87
N ARG A 471 -8.56 2.88 -7.22
CA ARG A 471 -10.01 3.10 -7.29
C ARG A 471 -10.38 4.48 -6.76
N ASP A 472 -10.00 4.79 -5.53
CA ASP A 472 -10.35 6.05 -4.88
C ASP A 472 -9.78 7.25 -5.64
N THR A 473 -8.52 7.17 -6.09
CA THR A 473 -7.91 8.25 -6.87
C THR A 473 -8.69 8.54 -8.15
N ARG A 474 -9.05 7.52 -8.92
CA ARG A 474 -9.85 7.68 -10.14
C ARG A 474 -11.24 8.27 -9.83
N GLU A 475 -11.92 7.74 -8.82
CA GLU A 475 -13.23 8.24 -8.41
C GLU A 475 -13.20 9.72 -7.98
N GLN A 476 -12.19 10.12 -7.18
CA GLN A 476 -12.05 11.51 -6.73
C GLN A 476 -11.71 12.46 -7.88
N VAL A 477 -10.78 12.08 -8.76
CA VAL A 477 -10.40 12.91 -9.91
C VAL A 477 -11.54 13.01 -10.91
N GLU A 478 -12.27 11.93 -11.19
CA GLU A 478 -13.47 11.97 -12.05
C GLU A 478 -14.54 12.91 -11.51
N GLN A 479 -14.86 12.82 -10.21
CA GLN A 479 -15.81 13.72 -9.56
C GLN A 479 -15.33 15.17 -9.58
N PHE A 480 -14.04 15.40 -9.38
CA PHE A 480 -13.42 16.71 -9.44
C PHE A 480 -13.53 17.31 -10.84
N LEU A 481 -13.19 16.56 -11.88
CA LEU A 481 -13.30 17.00 -13.28
C LEU A 481 -14.77 17.32 -13.65
N LYS A 482 -15.73 16.48 -13.26
CA LYS A 482 -17.17 16.73 -13.51
C LYS A 482 -17.66 18.03 -12.90
N ARG A 483 -17.13 18.45 -11.75
CA ARG A 483 -17.50 19.73 -11.11
C ARG A 483 -16.88 20.94 -11.79
N ASN A 484 -15.68 20.77 -12.35
CA ASN A 484 -14.85 21.89 -12.84
C ASN A 484 -14.78 21.97 -14.38
N THR A 485 -15.34 21.00 -15.11
CA THR A 485 -15.45 21.09 -16.57
C THR A 485 -16.79 21.73 -16.90
N PRO A 486 -16.85 22.85 -17.66
CA PRO A 486 -18.10 23.40 -18.12
C PRO A 486 -18.88 22.35 -18.90
N GLN A 487 -20.10 22.05 -18.50
CA GLN A 487 -21.00 21.22 -19.31
C GLN A 487 -21.19 21.95 -20.64
N ALA A 488 -20.91 21.25 -21.75
CA ALA A 488 -21.20 21.72 -23.09
C ALA A 488 -22.72 21.63 -23.34
N ASP A 489 -23.53 22.34 -22.54
CA ASP A 489 -24.97 22.48 -22.68
C ASP A 489 -25.28 23.91 -23.08
N GLY A 490 -25.45 24.14 -24.38
CA GLY A 490 -25.91 25.44 -24.91
C GLY A 490 -26.03 25.57 -26.42
N ALA A 491 -25.72 24.51 -27.16
CA ALA A 491 -25.80 24.61 -28.64
C ALA A 491 -26.95 23.75 -29.21
N LYS A 492 -28.19 23.94 -28.74
CA LYS A 492 -29.43 23.52 -29.45
C LYS A 492 -30.64 24.20 -28.84
N ARG A 493 -30.78 25.50 -29.00
CA ARG A 493 -32.06 26.23 -29.01
C ARG A 493 -31.88 27.54 -29.79
N GLY A 494 -32.09 27.45 -31.07
CA GLY A 494 -32.06 28.69 -31.88
C GLY A 494 -32.10 28.47 -33.36
N GLU A 495 -33.00 27.55 -33.82
CA GLU A 495 -33.41 27.49 -35.22
C GLU A 495 -34.75 26.76 -35.31
N GLU A 496 -35.82 27.41 -34.92
CA GLU A 496 -37.19 27.12 -35.38
C GLU A 496 -38.10 28.28 -34.93
N THR A 497 -38.05 29.36 -35.70
CA THR A 497 -39.23 30.26 -35.94
C THR A 497 -38.79 31.34 -36.92
N ALA A 498 -38.97 31.06 -38.21
CA ALA A 498 -39.29 32.07 -39.22
C ALA A 498 -39.55 31.35 -40.55
N GLY A 499 -40.81 31.22 -40.92
CA GLY A 499 -41.28 30.70 -42.17
C GLY A 499 -42.73 30.43 -42.14
#